data_354da93c2a2b9005ce20a84ab3c539e1
#
_entry.id   354da93c2a2b9005ce20a84ab3c539e1
#
_cell.length_a   1.000
_cell.length_b   1.000
_cell.length_c   1.000
_cell.angle_alpha   90.00
_cell.angle_beta   90.00
_cell.angle_gamma   90.00
#
_symmetry.space_group_name_H-M   'P 1'
#
loop_
_entity.id
_entity.type
_entity.pdbx_description
1 polymer ?
#
loop_
_entity_poly.entity_id
_entity_poly.type
_entity_poly.pdbx_seq_one_letter_code
_entity_poly.pdbx_strand_id
1 'polypeptide(L)'
;MDRDKKDRTYIAIDLKSFFASVECVERGLDPLTTNLVVADVSRTEKTICLAVSPSLKSYGIPGRARLFEVVQRLKEVNASRRTLSPGGNFSGESCDSNELAEHNEFAVSYIAAPPRMAYYMKYSTDIYNIYLKYVAPEDMHVYSIDEVFMDVTDYLGIYKMSPHDLAMTIIQDVLAQTGITATAGIGTNLYLCKIAMDVEAKHIAPDKDGVRIASLDEMSYRQKLWNHRPLTDFWRVGKGYARKLESHGLYTMGDIARCSLGHDDEYYNEDLLYRLFGINAELLIDHAWGWEPCTIADIKAYKPERNSIGSGQVLSCPYEYEKARLIIREMTDLLVLDLVDKNVKTDQMVITVGYDIDNLKKNAAGAKFSGEIQTDMYGRKIPKSAHGTVNLGEYTSSTKVIMDAVTGLFEEIVDPLLYVRRIYVTANNIISNTAAHEKQSARQLSLFDDFGDGAAETEKKQQDMKREQSMQKAMIELKKKFGKNAVLKGMNLEEGGTTIERNGQIGGHKA
;
A
#
# COMPACT_ATOMS: atom_id res chain seq x y z
N MET A 1 -37.71 7.76 -6.13
CA MET A 1 -37.69 6.82 -7.25
C MET A 1 -37.01 5.56 -6.76
N ASP A 2 -37.84 4.59 -6.31
CA ASP A 2 -37.38 3.25 -5.92
C ASP A 2 -36.85 2.56 -7.17
N ARG A 3 -35.55 2.51 -7.32
CA ARG A 3 -34.90 1.46 -8.11
C ARG A 3 -35.00 0.21 -7.24
N ASP A 4 -35.55 -0.86 -7.74
CA ASP A 4 -35.61 -2.18 -7.12
C ASP A 4 -34.27 -2.45 -6.40
N LYS A 5 -34.24 -2.27 -5.07
CA LYS A 5 -33.13 -2.64 -4.24
C LYS A 5 -33.12 -4.16 -4.16
N LYS A 6 -32.46 -4.79 -5.13
CA LYS A 6 -32.14 -6.20 -5.06
C LYS A 6 -31.26 -6.40 -3.84
N ASP A 7 -31.69 -7.24 -2.90
CA ASP A 7 -30.83 -7.62 -1.77
C ASP A 7 -29.54 -8.22 -2.32
N ARG A 8 -28.42 -7.51 -2.11
CA ARG A 8 -27.12 -7.94 -2.61
C ARG A 8 -26.41 -8.81 -1.60
N THR A 9 -25.55 -9.68 -2.09
CA THR A 9 -24.68 -10.50 -1.27
C THR A 9 -23.26 -10.41 -1.81
N TYR A 10 -22.36 -9.92 -0.97
CA TYR A 10 -20.93 -9.80 -1.26
C TYR A 10 -20.14 -10.79 -0.44
N ILE A 11 -19.07 -11.32 -1.01
CA ILE A 11 -18.06 -12.11 -0.33
C ILE A 11 -16.72 -11.35 -0.46
N ALA A 12 -16.06 -11.12 0.66
CA ALA A 12 -14.66 -10.70 0.71
C ALA A 12 -13.80 -11.91 1.11
N ILE A 13 -12.67 -12.14 0.44
CA ILE A 13 -11.72 -13.22 0.74
C ILE A 13 -10.34 -12.61 0.92
N ASP A 14 -9.65 -12.95 2.02
CA ASP A 14 -8.27 -12.58 2.35
C ASP A 14 -7.41 -13.83 2.56
N LEU A 15 -6.32 -13.94 1.80
CA LEU A 15 -5.39 -15.06 1.87
C LEU A 15 -4.53 -14.98 3.13
N LYS A 16 -4.58 -16.01 3.96
CA LYS A 16 -3.98 -15.99 5.29
C LYS A 16 -2.47 -15.85 5.25
N SER A 17 -1.96 -14.71 5.75
CA SER A 17 -0.51 -14.41 5.79
C SER A 17 0.20 -14.64 4.45
N PHE A 18 -0.40 -14.23 3.35
CA PHE A 18 -0.15 -14.63 1.98
C PHE A 18 1.32 -14.87 1.63
N PHE A 19 2.20 -13.86 1.78
CA PHE A 19 3.61 -14.03 1.42
C PHE A 19 4.31 -15.11 2.25
N ALA A 20 3.98 -15.22 3.55
CA ALA A 20 4.56 -16.25 4.39
C ALA A 20 4.04 -17.63 4.01
N SER A 21 2.75 -17.72 3.67
CA SER A 21 2.13 -18.98 3.21
C SER A 21 2.74 -19.46 1.88
N VAL A 22 2.95 -18.56 0.91
CA VAL A 22 3.66 -18.90 -0.34
C VAL A 22 5.07 -19.44 -0.05
N GLU A 23 5.81 -18.80 0.86
CA GLU A 23 7.16 -19.24 1.21
C GLU A 23 7.19 -20.59 1.94
N CYS A 24 6.17 -20.88 2.75
CA CYS A 24 6.03 -22.21 3.38
C CYS A 24 5.73 -23.29 2.32
N VAL A 25 4.70 -23.10 1.50
CA VAL A 25 4.30 -24.06 0.46
C VAL A 25 5.47 -24.39 -0.48
N GLU A 26 6.20 -23.40 -0.92
CA GLU A 26 7.36 -23.57 -1.80
C GLU A 26 8.51 -24.37 -1.17
N ARG A 27 8.54 -24.45 0.15
CA ARG A 27 9.51 -25.26 0.90
C ARG A 27 8.96 -26.62 1.32
N GLY A 28 7.73 -26.95 0.92
CA GLY A 28 7.03 -28.16 1.37
C GLY A 28 6.67 -28.14 2.86
N LEU A 29 6.48 -26.94 3.44
CA LEU A 29 6.15 -26.73 4.85
C LEU A 29 4.68 -26.32 4.99
N ASP A 30 4.06 -26.64 6.13
CA ASP A 30 2.70 -26.23 6.44
C ASP A 30 2.66 -24.73 6.81
N PRO A 31 1.90 -23.89 6.07
CA PRO A 31 1.75 -22.47 6.40
C PRO A 31 1.13 -22.18 7.76
N LEU A 32 0.35 -23.09 8.32
CA LEU A 32 -0.35 -22.90 9.59
C LEU A 32 0.54 -23.17 10.80
N THR A 33 1.46 -24.13 10.68
CA THR A 33 2.29 -24.60 11.80
C THR A 33 3.72 -24.07 11.77
N THR A 34 4.21 -23.66 10.60
CA THR A 34 5.60 -23.23 10.44
C THR A 34 5.81 -21.80 10.92
N ASN A 35 6.83 -21.58 11.75
CA ASN A 35 7.34 -20.28 12.15
C ASN A 35 8.18 -19.67 11.01
N LEU A 36 7.61 -18.71 10.29
CA LEU A 36 8.29 -18.06 9.16
C LEU A 36 7.97 -16.57 9.08
N VAL A 37 9.00 -15.77 8.78
CA VAL A 37 8.85 -14.36 8.39
C VAL A 37 9.38 -14.14 6.98
N VAL A 38 8.73 -13.24 6.24
CA VAL A 38 9.26 -12.75 4.96
C VAL A 38 9.95 -11.41 5.22
N ALA A 39 11.29 -11.43 5.19
CA ALA A 39 12.09 -10.25 5.48
C ALA A 39 13.42 -10.28 4.71
N ASP A 40 13.91 -9.11 4.28
CA ASP A 40 15.23 -8.98 3.67
C ASP A 40 16.30 -8.83 4.76
N VAL A 41 16.87 -9.97 5.17
CA VAL A 41 17.93 -10.04 6.19
C VAL A 41 19.27 -9.42 5.73
N SER A 42 19.46 -9.19 4.42
CA SER A 42 20.65 -8.53 3.90
C SER A 42 20.69 -7.03 4.22
N ARG A 43 19.55 -6.45 4.63
CA ARG A 43 19.45 -5.07 5.11
C ARG A 43 19.88 -4.98 6.58
N THR A 44 19.07 -4.43 7.42
CA THR A 44 19.33 -4.30 8.86
C THR A 44 18.21 -5.00 9.65
N GLU A 45 18.47 -5.34 10.91
CA GLU A 45 17.44 -5.87 11.82
C GLU A 45 16.24 -4.92 12.00
N LYS A 46 16.35 -3.65 11.57
CA LYS A 46 15.25 -2.67 11.56
C LYS A 46 14.33 -2.85 10.34
N THR A 47 14.62 -3.80 9.43
CA THR A 47 13.75 -4.09 8.29
C THR A 47 12.36 -4.52 8.76
N ILE A 48 11.32 -4.12 8.00
CA ILE A 48 9.95 -4.53 8.28
C ILE A 48 9.75 -5.90 7.63
N CYS A 49 9.19 -6.84 8.36
CA CYS A 49 8.71 -8.10 7.82
C CYS A 49 7.49 -7.81 6.94
N LEU A 50 7.52 -8.29 5.71
CA LEU A 50 6.39 -8.19 4.78
C LEU A 50 5.23 -9.06 5.22
N ALA A 51 5.53 -10.21 5.78
CA ALA A 51 4.56 -11.13 6.36
C ALA A 51 5.18 -11.90 7.53
N VAL A 52 4.30 -12.31 8.43
CA VAL A 52 4.58 -13.20 9.57
C VAL A 52 3.59 -14.34 9.50
N SER A 53 4.04 -15.58 9.63
CA SER A 53 3.18 -16.77 9.58
C SER A 53 2.16 -16.79 10.73
N PRO A 54 1.04 -17.53 10.59
CA PRO A 54 0.05 -17.70 11.65
C PRO A 54 0.65 -18.25 12.94
N SER A 55 1.53 -19.23 12.85
CA SER A 55 2.24 -19.82 13.98
C SER A 55 3.05 -18.79 14.76
N LEU A 56 3.84 -17.93 14.10
CA LEU A 56 4.57 -16.85 14.78
C LEU A 56 3.66 -15.77 15.36
N LYS A 57 2.53 -15.48 14.72
CA LYS A 57 1.53 -14.54 15.27
C LYS A 57 0.95 -15.02 16.60
N SER A 58 0.85 -16.34 16.82
CA SER A 58 0.37 -16.90 18.09
C SER A 58 1.26 -16.54 19.30
N TYR A 59 2.55 -16.24 19.04
CA TYR A 59 3.46 -15.74 20.09
C TYR A 59 3.32 -14.22 20.33
N GLY A 60 2.32 -13.55 19.76
CA GLY A 60 2.07 -12.10 19.90
C GLY A 60 2.92 -11.22 18.98
N ILE A 61 3.52 -11.78 17.94
CA ILE A 61 4.27 -11.03 16.93
C ILE A 61 3.29 -10.43 15.91
N PRO A 62 3.27 -9.10 15.72
CA PRO A 62 2.36 -8.47 14.76
C PRO A 62 2.70 -8.82 13.30
N GLY A 63 1.71 -8.80 12.41
CA GLY A 63 1.86 -9.19 11.01
C GLY A 63 2.89 -8.38 10.22
N ARG A 64 3.21 -7.16 10.66
CA ARG A 64 4.22 -6.26 10.06
C ARG A 64 5.27 -5.82 11.09
N ALA A 65 5.70 -6.76 11.92
CA ALA A 65 6.78 -6.55 12.88
C ALA A 65 8.09 -6.13 12.18
N ARG A 66 8.96 -5.43 12.90
CA ARG A 66 10.35 -5.31 12.50
C ARG A 66 11.11 -6.58 12.88
N LEU A 67 12.14 -6.92 12.13
CA LEU A 67 12.87 -8.16 12.35
C LEU A 67 13.45 -8.24 13.79
N PHE A 68 13.95 -7.13 14.34
CA PHE A 68 14.46 -7.11 15.72
C PHE A 68 13.35 -7.38 16.76
N GLU A 69 12.09 -6.98 16.50
CA GLU A 69 10.95 -7.27 17.39
C GLU A 69 10.62 -8.76 17.40
N VAL A 70 10.75 -9.43 16.24
CA VAL A 70 10.63 -10.90 16.14
C VAL A 70 11.70 -11.57 16.98
N VAL A 71 12.97 -11.16 16.80
CA VAL A 71 14.12 -11.71 17.56
C VAL A 71 13.93 -11.51 19.08
N GLN A 72 13.55 -10.30 19.49
CA GLN A 72 13.34 -10.00 20.91
C GLN A 72 12.20 -10.83 21.49
N ARG A 73 11.06 -10.91 20.79
CA ARG A 73 9.91 -11.68 21.27
C ARG A 73 10.23 -13.16 21.41
N LEU A 74 10.95 -13.73 20.45
CA LEU A 74 11.36 -15.15 20.57
C LEU A 74 12.37 -15.40 21.68
N LYS A 75 13.24 -14.44 22.00
CA LYS A 75 14.08 -14.52 23.20
C LYS A 75 13.25 -14.61 24.50
N GLU A 76 12.19 -13.80 24.61
CA GLU A 76 11.26 -13.82 25.74
C GLU A 76 10.50 -15.15 25.83
N VAL A 77 9.95 -15.62 24.69
CA VAL A 77 9.27 -16.90 24.58
C VAL A 77 10.20 -18.05 24.99
N ASN A 78 11.42 -18.05 24.47
CA ASN A 78 12.41 -19.09 24.82
C ASN A 78 12.89 -19.00 26.26
N ALA A 79 12.97 -17.80 26.86
CA ALA A 79 13.26 -17.65 28.29
C ALA A 79 12.18 -18.32 29.15
N SER A 80 10.90 -18.07 28.83
CA SER A 80 9.77 -18.73 29.51
C SER A 80 9.75 -20.24 29.26
N ARG A 81 9.98 -20.66 28.03
CA ARG A 81 9.98 -22.08 27.64
C ARG A 81 11.11 -22.87 28.31
N ARG A 82 12.27 -22.24 28.53
CA ARG A 82 13.40 -22.86 29.23
C ARG A 82 13.06 -23.31 30.64
N THR A 83 12.13 -22.65 31.32
CA THR A 83 11.68 -23.05 32.66
C THR A 83 10.88 -24.36 32.66
N LEU A 84 10.36 -24.77 31.49
CA LEU A 84 9.61 -26.02 31.28
C LEU A 84 10.51 -27.15 30.75
N SER A 85 11.71 -26.81 30.29
CA SER A 85 12.66 -27.78 29.73
C SER A 85 13.38 -28.55 30.86
N PRO A 86 13.58 -29.87 30.70
CA PRO A 86 14.32 -30.66 31.68
C PRO A 86 15.74 -30.12 31.88
N GLY A 87 16.08 -29.83 33.16
CA GLY A 87 17.39 -29.29 33.50
C GLY A 87 17.63 -27.83 33.05
N GLY A 88 16.61 -27.11 32.57
CA GLY A 88 16.72 -25.70 32.17
C GLY A 88 17.51 -25.45 30.89
N ASN A 89 17.81 -26.49 30.10
CA ASN A 89 18.56 -26.39 28.84
C ASN A 89 17.74 -26.96 27.69
N PHE A 90 17.88 -26.37 26.51
CA PHE A 90 17.29 -26.94 25.28
C PHE A 90 18.18 -28.05 24.72
N SER A 91 17.54 -29.13 24.23
CA SER A 91 18.18 -30.25 23.52
C SER A 91 18.22 -30.04 22.00
N GLY A 92 17.41 -29.10 21.49
CA GLY A 92 17.28 -28.77 20.07
C GLY A 92 16.47 -27.51 19.85
N GLU A 93 16.11 -27.27 18.59
CA GLU A 93 15.21 -26.20 18.20
C GLU A 93 14.29 -26.65 17.06
N SER A 94 13.10 -26.06 16.99
CA SER A 94 12.17 -26.30 15.89
C SER A 94 11.46 -25.02 15.45
N CYS A 95 11.12 -24.98 14.18
CA CYS A 95 10.24 -23.96 13.61
C CYS A 95 8.81 -24.46 13.35
N ASP A 96 8.47 -25.70 13.74
CA ASP A 96 7.11 -26.23 13.62
C ASP A 96 6.40 -26.22 14.98
N SER A 97 5.18 -25.65 15.01
CA SER A 97 4.42 -25.51 16.26
C SER A 97 3.92 -26.84 16.82
N ASN A 98 3.68 -27.85 15.97
CA ASN A 98 3.25 -29.17 16.42
C ASN A 98 4.42 -29.87 17.12
N GLU A 99 5.60 -29.88 16.51
CA GLU A 99 6.81 -30.42 17.11
C GLU A 99 7.16 -29.71 18.43
N LEU A 100 7.01 -28.38 18.44
CA LEU A 100 7.21 -27.58 19.65
C LEU A 100 6.17 -27.86 20.76
N ALA A 101 4.98 -28.32 20.41
CA ALA A 101 3.96 -28.73 21.40
C ALA A 101 4.26 -30.09 22.00
N GLU A 102 4.87 -31.00 21.23
CA GLU A 102 5.27 -32.33 21.69
C GLU A 102 6.58 -32.31 22.48
N HIS A 103 7.50 -31.39 22.13
CA HIS A 103 8.86 -31.31 22.67
C HIS A 103 9.13 -30.01 23.43
N ASN A 104 8.86 -30.00 24.72
CA ASN A 104 9.11 -28.81 25.57
C ASN A 104 10.61 -28.46 25.71
N GLU A 105 11.48 -29.44 25.46
CA GLU A 105 12.93 -29.30 25.46
C GLU A 105 13.51 -28.64 24.18
N PHE A 106 12.68 -28.31 23.17
CA PHE A 106 13.13 -27.60 21.99
C PHE A 106 12.90 -26.08 22.13
N ALA A 107 13.87 -25.31 21.67
CA ALA A 107 13.75 -23.87 21.53
C ALA A 107 12.87 -23.52 20.31
N VAL A 108 12.09 -22.46 20.42
CA VAL A 108 11.36 -21.91 19.27
C VAL A 108 12.35 -21.21 18.35
N SER A 109 12.45 -21.69 17.11
CA SER A 109 13.17 -21.04 16.02
C SER A 109 12.22 -20.57 14.93
N TYR A 110 12.75 -19.90 13.90
CA TYR A 110 11.97 -19.42 12.76
C TYR A 110 12.82 -19.35 11.49
N ILE A 111 12.13 -19.41 10.34
CA ILE A 111 12.73 -19.23 9.02
C ILE A 111 12.56 -17.76 8.60
N ALA A 112 13.66 -17.10 8.18
CA ALA A 112 13.61 -15.80 7.55
C ALA A 112 13.76 -15.96 6.02
N ALA A 113 12.65 -15.84 5.30
CA ALA A 113 12.61 -15.95 3.84
C ALA A 113 12.83 -14.57 3.19
N PRO A 114 13.75 -14.44 2.22
CA PRO A 114 13.87 -13.19 1.45
C PRO A 114 12.62 -12.96 0.59
N PRO A 115 12.19 -11.69 0.40
CA PRO A 115 11.05 -11.37 -0.45
C PRO A 115 11.27 -11.79 -1.90
N ARG A 116 10.21 -12.30 -2.57
CA ARG A 116 10.16 -12.65 -4.00
C ARG A 116 8.89 -12.08 -4.61
N MET A 117 8.82 -10.76 -4.77
CA MET A 117 7.58 -10.05 -5.12
C MET A 117 6.97 -10.49 -6.45
N ALA A 118 7.79 -10.71 -7.49
CA ALA A 118 7.31 -11.20 -8.78
C ALA A 118 6.63 -12.58 -8.64
N TYR A 119 7.17 -13.42 -7.75
CA TYR A 119 6.63 -14.73 -7.48
C TYR A 119 5.29 -14.68 -6.74
N TYR A 120 5.17 -13.78 -5.77
CA TYR A 120 3.88 -13.55 -5.08
C TYR A 120 2.81 -13.01 -6.02
N MET A 121 3.18 -12.13 -6.95
CA MET A 121 2.26 -11.65 -7.99
C MET A 121 1.77 -12.79 -8.89
N LYS A 122 2.65 -13.73 -9.25
CA LYS A 122 2.28 -14.93 -10.01
C LYS A 122 1.25 -15.76 -9.22
N TYR A 123 1.53 -16.09 -7.97
CA TYR A 123 0.60 -16.83 -7.11
C TYR A 123 -0.75 -16.14 -6.98
N SER A 124 -0.75 -14.80 -6.80
CA SER A 124 -1.99 -14.01 -6.76
C SER A 124 -2.77 -14.12 -8.07
N THR A 125 -2.09 -14.10 -9.22
CA THR A 125 -2.72 -14.27 -10.54
C THR A 125 -3.28 -15.69 -10.70
N ASP A 126 -2.55 -16.71 -10.27
CA ASP A 126 -3.01 -18.10 -10.34
C ASP A 126 -4.26 -18.28 -9.47
N ILE A 127 -4.30 -17.69 -8.26
CA ILE A 127 -5.47 -17.72 -7.40
C ILE A 127 -6.65 -16.93 -8.01
N TYR A 128 -6.39 -15.78 -8.63
CA TYR A 128 -7.42 -15.02 -9.35
C TYR A 128 -8.06 -15.88 -10.47
N ASN A 129 -7.28 -16.68 -11.18
CA ASN A 129 -7.78 -17.61 -12.18
C ASN A 129 -8.66 -18.71 -11.57
N ILE A 130 -8.45 -19.07 -10.30
CA ILE A 130 -9.34 -19.99 -9.59
C ILE A 130 -10.70 -19.28 -9.31
N TYR A 131 -10.68 -18.03 -8.87
CA TYR A 131 -11.89 -17.24 -8.62
C TYR A 131 -12.75 -17.09 -9.88
N LEU A 132 -12.11 -16.95 -11.06
CA LEU A 132 -12.81 -16.85 -12.36
C LEU A 132 -13.63 -18.09 -12.73
N LYS A 133 -13.43 -19.23 -12.08
CA LYS A 133 -14.29 -20.42 -12.28
C LYS A 133 -15.68 -20.25 -11.67
N TYR A 134 -15.81 -19.33 -10.70
CA TYR A 134 -17.01 -19.16 -9.89
C TYR A 134 -17.74 -17.85 -10.15
N VAL A 135 -16.98 -16.76 -10.37
CA VAL A 135 -17.53 -15.40 -10.50
C VAL A 135 -16.89 -14.74 -11.71
N ALA A 136 -17.68 -14.01 -12.50
CA ALA A 136 -17.20 -13.29 -13.67
C ALA A 136 -16.32 -12.07 -13.26
N PRO A 137 -15.38 -11.65 -14.12
CA PRO A 137 -14.48 -10.52 -13.80
C PRO A 137 -15.26 -9.22 -13.52
N GLU A 138 -16.44 -9.04 -14.11
CA GLU A 138 -17.29 -7.86 -13.93
C GLU A 138 -17.78 -7.72 -12.49
N ASP A 139 -18.01 -8.85 -11.81
CA ASP A 139 -18.54 -8.92 -10.45
C ASP A 139 -17.44 -9.14 -9.40
N MET A 140 -16.18 -8.99 -9.80
CA MET A 140 -15.01 -9.05 -8.90
C MET A 140 -14.25 -7.73 -8.86
N HIS A 141 -13.78 -7.37 -7.66
CA HIS A 141 -12.84 -6.28 -7.42
C HIS A 141 -11.62 -6.81 -6.66
N VAL A 142 -10.46 -6.85 -7.33
CA VAL A 142 -9.18 -7.16 -6.70
C VAL A 142 -8.75 -5.95 -5.89
N TYR A 143 -8.88 -6.04 -4.56
CA TYR A 143 -8.58 -4.95 -3.63
C TYR A 143 -7.07 -4.85 -3.34
N SER A 144 -6.41 -6.01 -3.21
CA SER A 144 -4.97 -6.11 -3.02
C SER A 144 -4.41 -7.38 -3.67
N ILE A 145 -3.14 -7.66 -3.46
CA ILE A 145 -2.48 -8.89 -3.95
C ILE A 145 -3.04 -10.17 -3.30
N ASP A 146 -3.67 -10.06 -2.14
CA ASP A 146 -4.16 -11.15 -1.30
C ASP A 146 -5.63 -11.03 -0.94
N GLU A 147 -6.32 -9.97 -1.42
CA GLU A 147 -7.71 -9.69 -1.07
C GLU A 147 -8.57 -9.37 -2.29
N VAL A 148 -9.77 -9.97 -2.33
CA VAL A 148 -10.76 -9.80 -3.39
C VAL A 148 -12.15 -9.60 -2.80
N PHE A 149 -12.97 -8.78 -3.47
CA PHE A 149 -14.42 -8.68 -3.26
C PHE A 149 -15.16 -9.26 -4.45
N MET A 150 -16.25 -9.96 -4.18
CA MET A 150 -17.11 -10.58 -5.18
C MET A 150 -18.57 -10.24 -4.90
N ASP A 151 -19.31 -9.77 -5.89
CA ASP A 151 -20.78 -9.72 -5.85
C ASP A 151 -21.31 -11.09 -6.31
N VAL A 152 -21.83 -11.85 -5.37
CA VAL A 152 -22.31 -13.21 -5.65
C VAL A 152 -23.84 -13.31 -5.76
N THR A 153 -24.52 -12.19 -5.76
CA THR A 153 -25.98 -12.10 -5.73
C THR A 153 -26.67 -13.00 -6.77
N ASP A 154 -26.23 -12.91 -8.02
CA ASP A 154 -26.84 -13.66 -9.11
C ASP A 154 -26.33 -15.12 -9.20
N TYR A 155 -25.21 -15.43 -8.55
CA TYR A 155 -24.58 -16.75 -8.60
C TYR A 155 -25.19 -17.74 -7.61
N LEU A 156 -25.71 -17.28 -6.47
CA LEU A 156 -26.29 -18.14 -5.44
C LEU A 156 -27.43 -19.01 -5.96
N GLY A 157 -28.31 -18.41 -6.80
CA GLY A 157 -29.40 -19.14 -7.46
C GLY A 157 -28.90 -20.14 -8.51
N ILE A 158 -27.86 -19.80 -9.24
CA ILE A 158 -27.23 -20.64 -10.28
C ILE A 158 -26.60 -21.88 -9.64
N TYR A 159 -25.76 -21.66 -8.60
CA TYR A 159 -25.08 -22.78 -7.90
C TYR A 159 -25.97 -23.51 -6.90
N LYS A 160 -27.16 -22.95 -6.56
CA LYS A 160 -28.06 -23.48 -5.51
C LYS A 160 -27.32 -23.68 -4.17
N MET A 161 -26.44 -22.75 -3.84
CA MET A 161 -25.61 -22.74 -2.63
C MET A 161 -25.97 -21.56 -1.73
N SER A 162 -25.77 -21.73 -0.43
CA SER A 162 -25.74 -20.60 0.47
C SER A 162 -24.47 -19.74 0.24
N PRO A 163 -24.47 -18.45 0.62
CA PRO A 163 -23.26 -17.62 0.53
C PRO A 163 -22.04 -18.24 1.27
N HIS A 164 -22.31 -18.89 2.41
CA HIS A 164 -21.31 -19.58 3.20
C HIS A 164 -20.71 -20.78 2.44
N ASP A 165 -21.57 -21.61 1.84
CA ASP A 165 -21.13 -22.80 1.11
C ASP A 165 -20.34 -22.42 -0.15
N LEU A 166 -20.75 -21.34 -0.84
CA LEU A 166 -20.03 -20.82 -2.00
C LEU A 166 -18.63 -20.31 -1.58
N ALA A 167 -18.55 -19.49 -0.50
CA ALA A 167 -17.29 -19.02 0.03
C ALA A 167 -16.35 -20.18 0.44
N MET A 168 -16.89 -21.17 1.14
CA MET A 168 -16.14 -22.37 1.54
C MET A 168 -15.66 -23.14 0.31
N THR A 169 -16.49 -23.35 -0.70
CA THR A 169 -16.11 -24.05 -1.95
C THR A 169 -14.97 -23.35 -2.65
N ILE A 170 -15.03 -22.02 -2.78
CA ILE A 170 -13.97 -21.22 -3.39
C ILE A 170 -12.67 -21.35 -2.60
N ILE A 171 -12.72 -21.21 -1.28
CA ILE A 171 -11.53 -21.29 -0.40
C ILE A 171 -10.91 -22.68 -0.47
N GLN A 172 -11.72 -23.74 -0.46
CA GLN A 172 -11.23 -25.11 -0.56
C GLN A 172 -10.57 -25.40 -1.92
N ASP A 173 -11.10 -24.84 -3.02
CA ASP A 173 -10.48 -24.96 -4.34
C ASP A 173 -9.13 -24.23 -4.38
N VAL A 174 -9.03 -23.04 -3.76
CA VAL A 174 -7.75 -22.34 -3.60
C VAL A 174 -6.77 -23.16 -2.78
N LEU A 175 -7.20 -23.68 -1.63
CA LEU A 175 -6.36 -24.52 -0.75
C LEU A 175 -5.86 -25.77 -1.47
N ALA A 176 -6.74 -26.47 -2.18
CA ALA A 176 -6.39 -27.69 -2.90
C ALA A 176 -5.38 -27.46 -4.02
N GLN A 177 -5.43 -26.33 -4.71
CA GLN A 177 -4.53 -26.03 -5.83
C GLN A 177 -3.24 -25.33 -5.40
N THR A 178 -3.26 -24.58 -4.28
CA THR A 178 -2.14 -23.72 -3.90
C THR A 178 -1.56 -24.02 -2.51
N GLY A 179 -2.23 -24.81 -1.69
CA GLY A 179 -1.84 -25.06 -0.30
C GLY A 179 -2.05 -23.83 0.62
N ILE A 180 -2.74 -22.78 0.14
CA ILE A 180 -2.96 -21.53 0.89
C ILE A 180 -4.42 -21.44 1.32
N THR A 181 -4.65 -21.28 2.62
CA THR A 181 -5.99 -21.06 3.18
C THR A 181 -6.36 -19.57 3.22
N ALA A 182 -7.64 -19.26 3.47
CA ALA A 182 -8.14 -17.92 3.50
C ALA A 182 -9.15 -17.70 4.64
N THR A 183 -9.45 -16.43 4.88
CA THR A 183 -10.58 -15.98 5.71
C THR A 183 -11.60 -15.29 4.79
N ALA A 184 -12.90 -15.48 5.03
CA ALA A 184 -13.94 -14.79 4.27
C ALA A 184 -14.90 -14.03 5.17
N GLY A 185 -15.44 -12.96 4.61
CA GLY A 185 -16.56 -12.21 5.15
C GLY A 185 -17.70 -12.12 4.15
N ILE A 186 -18.91 -12.32 4.62
CA ILE A 186 -20.15 -12.23 3.83
C ILE A 186 -20.93 -11.02 4.33
N GLY A 187 -21.46 -10.21 3.44
CA GLY A 187 -22.22 -9.03 3.82
C GLY A 187 -23.23 -8.60 2.76
N THR A 188 -24.20 -7.80 3.19
CA THR A 188 -25.21 -7.19 2.32
C THR A 188 -24.68 -6.03 1.49
N ASN A 189 -23.47 -5.55 1.82
CA ASN A 189 -22.73 -4.52 1.09
C ASN A 189 -21.22 -4.72 1.24
N LEU A 190 -20.41 -3.95 0.49
CA LEU A 190 -18.94 -4.05 0.49
C LEU A 190 -18.30 -3.74 1.86
N TYR A 191 -18.88 -2.81 2.61
CA TYR A 191 -18.39 -2.49 3.95
C TYR A 191 -18.62 -3.66 4.91
N LEU A 192 -19.82 -4.19 4.97
CA LEU A 192 -20.19 -5.27 5.90
C LEU A 192 -19.44 -6.58 5.62
N CYS A 193 -19.23 -6.95 4.34
CA CYS A 193 -18.45 -8.14 4.03
C CYS A 193 -16.97 -7.97 4.46
N LYS A 194 -16.41 -6.76 4.30
CA LYS A 194 -15.05 -6.45 4.78
C LYS A 194 -14.95 -6.51 6.30
N ILE A 195 -15.91 -5.90 7.02
CA ILE A 195 -15.93 -5.92 8.49
C ILE A 195 -16.17 -7.33 9.03
N ALA A 196 -17.04 -8.11 8.37
CA ALA A 196 -17.23 -9.52 8.72
C ALA A 196 -15.89 -10.29 8.66
N MET A 197 -15.11 -10.07 7.60
CA MET A 197 -13.81 -10.71 7.41
C MET A 197 -12.75 -10.22 8.41
N ASP A 198 -12.62 -8.89 8.58
CA ASP A 198 -11.52 -8.29 9.34
C ASP A 198 -11.73 -8.31 10.86
N VAL A 199 -12.98 -8.25 11.32
CA VAL A 199 -13.32 -8.12 12.72
C VAL A 199 -14.01 -9.39 13.24
N GLU A 200 -15.19 -9.71 12.71
CA GLU A 200 -16.02 -10.79 13.23
C GLU A 200 -15.39 -12.18 13.03
N ALA A 201 -14.79 -12.46 11.87
CA ALA A 201 -14.15 -13.75 11.60
C ALA A 201 -12.96 -14.06 12.53
N LYS A 202 -12.33 -13.04 13.12
CA LYS A 202 -11.26 -13.24 14.12
C LYS A 202 -11.77 -13.89 15.40
N HIS A 203 -13.04 -13.73 15.72
CA HIS A 203 -13.68 -14.32 16.90
C HIS A 203 -14.26 -15.71 16.67
N ILE A 204 -14.27 -16.17 15.39
CA ILE A 204 -14.71 -17.51 15.02
C ILE A 204 -13.52 -18.48 15.10
N ALA A 205 -13.73 -19.65 15.72
CA ALA A 205 -12.74 -20.72 15.72
C ALA A 205 -12.50 -21.17 14.27
N PRO A 206 -11.22 -21.38 13.85
CA PRO A 206 -10.94 -21.92 12.53
C PRO A 206 -11.42 -23.36 12.43
N ASP A 207 -11.78 -23.80 11.23
CA ASP A 207 -11.98 -25.21 10.95
C ASP A 207 -10.63 -25.97 10.87
N LYS A 208 -10.67 -27.25 10.55
CA LYS A 208 -9.47 -28.12 10.41
C LYS A 208 -8.45 -27.58 9.41
N ASP A 209 -8.90 -26.85 8.39
CA ASP A 209 -8.09 -26.29 7.30
C ASP A 209 -7.72 -24.82 7.59
N GLY A 210 -8.02 -24.31 8.77
CA GLY A 210 -7.72 -22.96 9.21
C GLY A 210 -8.66 -21.89 8.65
N VAL A 211 -9.75 -22.28 7.98
CA VAL A 211 -10.73 -21.39 7.37
C VAL A 211 -11.60 -20.74 8.45
N ARG A 212 -11.94 -19.48 8.25
CA ARG A 212 -12.90 -18.72 9.07
C ARG A 212 -13.81 -17.94 8.14
N ILE A 213 -15.12 -18.09 8.33
CA ILE A 213 -16.13 -17.38 7.55
C ILE A 213 -17.10 -16.70 8.53
N ALA A 214 -17.26 -15.39 8.40
CA ALA A 214 -18.22 -14.61 9.16
C ALA A 214 -19.25 -13.97 8.25
N SER A 215 -20.43 -13.66 8.77
CA SER A 215 -21.49 -12.97 8.03
C SER A 215 -22.07 -11.83 8.86
N LEU A 216 -22.29 -10.69 8.21
CA LEU A 216 -22.95 -9.52 8.79
C LEU A 216 -23.96 -8.94 7.82
N ASP A 217 -25.12 -8.59 8.37
CA ASP A 217 -26.07 -7.62 7.85
C ASP A 217 -26.05 -6.36 8.71
N GLU A 218 -26.80 -5.33 8.37
CA GLU A 218 -26.85 -4.05 9.07
C GLU A 218 -27.27 -4.21 10.55
N MET A 219 -28.22 -5.11 10.83
CA MET A 219 -28.73 -5.32 12.18
C MET A 219 -27.75 -6.11 13.05
N SER A 220 -27.18 -7.19 12.54
CA SER A 220 -26.18 -7.99 13.24
C SER A 220 -24.89 -7.20 13.46
N TYR A 221 -24.50 -6.35 12.52
CA TYR A 221 -23.39 -5.41 12.68
C TYR A 221 -23.61 -4.48 13.87
N ARG A 222 -24.79 -3.82 13.94
CA ARG A 222 -25.14 -2.91 15.04
C ARG A 222 -25.16 -3.63 16.39
N GLN A 223 -25.75 -4.82 16.43
CA GLN A 223 -25.85 -5.61 17.65
C GLN A 223 -24.51 -6.09 18.17
N LYS A 224 -23.62 -6.53 17.29
CA LYS A 224 -22.34 -7.15 17.67
C LYS A 224 -21.21 -6.15 17.79
N LEU A 225 -21.12 -5.16 16.88
CA LEU A 225 -19.91 -4.37 16.68
C LEU A 225 -20.06 -2.88 17.01
N TRP A 226 -21.25 -2.37 17.33
CA TRP A 226 -21.39 -0.94 17.70
C TRP A 226 -20.58 -0.55 18.94
N ASN A 227 -20.30 -1.48 19.84
CA ASN A 227 -19.48 -1.24 21.03
C ASN A 227 -18.03 -1.73 20.88
N HIS A 228 -17.66 -2.26 19.71
CA HIS A 228 -16.31 -2.76 19.47
C HIS A 228 -15.26 -1.64 19.53
N ARG A 229 -14.10 -1.97 20.08
CA ARG A 229 -12.90 -1.11 20.14
C ARG A 229 -11.66 -1.92 19.77
N PRO A 230 -10.64 -1.28 19.21
CA PRO A 230 -10.51 0.14 18.89
C PRO A 230 -11.21 0.51 17.55
N LEU A 231 -11.51 1.79 17.35
CA LEU A 231 -12.08 2.32 16.10
C LEU A 231 -11.21 2.01 14.86
N THR A 232 -9.90 1.85 15.05
CA THR A 232 -8.95 1.53 13.96
C THR A 232 -9.10 0.13 13.37
N ASP A 233 -9.90 -0.73 13.97
CA ASP A 233 -10.23 -2.04 13.40
C ASP A 233 -11.27 -1.95 12.27
N PHE A 234 -12.01 -0.83 12.22
CA PHE A 234 -12.99 -0.59 11.17
C PHE A 234 -12.34 -0.04 9.91
N TRP A 235 -12.75 -0.59 8.77
CA TRP A 235 -12.28 -0.15 7.47
C TRP A 235 -12.49 1.35 7.28
N ARG A 236 -11.49 2.02 6.71
CA ARG A 236 -11.39 3.47 6.50
C ARG A 236 -11.26 4.34 7.76
N VAL A 237 -11.22 3.77 8.96
CA VAL A 237 -10.93 4.52 10.18
C VAL A 237 -9.44 4.37 10.55
N GLY A 238 -8.63 5.28 10.08
CA GLY A 238 -7.20 5.32 10.42
C GLY A 238 -6.93 5.99 11.78
N LYS A 239 -5.69 5.91 12.27
CA LYS A 239 -5.27 6.51 13.56
C LYS A 239 -5.57 8.01 13.69
N GLY A 240 -5.58 8.76 12.56
CA GLY A 240 -5.91 10.17 12.55
C GLY A 240 -7.39 10.43 12.84
N TYR A 241 -8.27 9.64 12.23
CA TYR A 241 -9.71 9.69 12.47
C TYR A 241 -10.03 9.26 13.90
N ALA A 242 -9.53 8.09 14.33
CA ALA A 242 -9.74 7.59 15.68
C ALA A 242 -9.33 8.62 16.73
N ARG A 243 -8.13 9.22 16.64
CA ARG A 243 -7.65 10.24 17.57
C ARG A 243 -8.56 11.47 17.62
N LYS A 244 -9.05 11.95 16.45
CA LYS A 244 -9.99 13.07 16.39
C LYS A 244 -11.32 12.74 17.08
N LEU A 245 -11.89 11.57 16.81
CA LEU A 245 -13.13 11.09 17.41
C LEU A 245 -12.98 10.93 18.93
N GLU A 246 -11.93 10.24 19.36
CA GLU A 246 -11.64 10.01 20.77
C GLU A 246 -11.44 11.31 21.57
N SER A 247 -10.82 12.33 20.94
CA SER A 247 -10.68 13.67 21.59
C SER A 247 -12.00 14.39 21.81
N HIS A 248 -13.09 13.95 21.17
CA HIS A 248 -14.46 14.46 21.35
C HIS A 248 -15.36 13.43 22.08
N GLY A 249 -14.79 12.39 22.70
CA GLY A 249 -15.55 11.41 23.45
C GLY A 249 -16.27 10.34 22.63
N LEU A 250 -16.00 10.25 21.31
CA LEU A 250 -16.56 9.25 20.41
C LEU A 250 -15.57 8.09 20.26
N TYR A 251 -15.86 6.95 20.88
CA TYR A 251 -14.92 5.82 20.97
C TYR A 251 -15.36 4.60 20.18
N THR A 252 -16.58 4.56 19.70
CA THR A 252 -17.18 3.41 19.02
C THR A 252 -17.97 3.83 17.78
N MET A 253 -18.23 2.90 16.86
CA MET A 253 -19.12 3.17 15.72
C MET A 253 -20.55 3.50 16.18
N GLY A 254 -21.01 2.90 17.27
CA GLY A 254 -22.29 3.24 17.87
C GLY A 254 -22.36 4.66 18.42
N ASP A 255 -21.23 5.21 18.93
CA ASP A 255 -21.17 6.62 19.36
C ASP A 255 -21.30 7.56 18.17
N ILE A 256 -20.64 7.23 17.05
CA ILE A 256 -20.71 8.01 15.80
C ILE A 256 -22.13 7.99 15.24
N ALA A 257 -22.74 6.79 15.18
CA ALA A 257 -24.12 6.63 14.71
C ALA A 257 -25.13 7.43 15.57
N ARG A 258 -24.99 7.39 16.89
CA ARG A 258 -25.84 8.19 17.79
C ARG A 258 -25.58 9.69 17.66
N CYS A 259 -24.32 10.07 17.50
CA CYS A 259 -23.96 11.48 17.25
C CYS A 259 -24.65 12.04 16.02
N SER A 260 -24.75 11.25 14.94
CA SER A 260 -25.42 11.72 13.71
C SER A 260 -26.94 11.93 13.82
N LEU A 261 -27.54 11.54 14.94
CA LEU A 261 -28.98 11.73 15.22
C LEU A 261 -29.27 12.90 16.18
N GLY A 262 -28.24 13.55 16.72
CA GLY A 262 -28.40 14.66 17.65
C GLY A 262 -29.08 15.87 17.00
N HIS A 263 -29.82 16.64 17.79
CA HIS A 263 -30.44 17.88 17.32
C HIS A 263 -29.41 18.97 17.07
N ASP A 264 -29.75 19.96 16.24
CA ASP A 264 -28.88 21.04 15.81
C ASP A 264 -28.34 21.89 16.97
N ASP A 265 -29.05 21.94 18.10
CA ASP A 265 -28.70 22.65 19.32
C ASP A 265 -27.86 21.81 20.30
N GLU A 266 -27.66 20.51 20.03
CA GLU A 266 -26.84 19.62 20.82
C GLU A 266 -25.36 19.67 20.40
N TYR A 267 -24.45 19.38 21.34
CA TYR A 267 -23.02 19.30 21.03
C TYR A 267 -22.69 18.11 20.11
N TYR A 268 -23.33 16.97 20.37
CA TYR A 268 -23.18 15.75 19.57
C TYR A 268 -24.27 15.70 18.52
N ASN A 269 -23.96 16.18 17.35
CA ASN A 269 -24.84 16.20 16.18
C ASN A 269 -24.05 15.95 14.91
N GLU A 270 -24.71 15.91 13.78
CA GLU A 270 -24.10 15.68 12.46
C GLU A 270 -23.10 16.79 12.11
N ASP A 271 -23.37 18.06 12.45
CA ASP A 271 -22.48 19.19 12.22
C ASP A 271 -21.12 19.04 12.90
N LEU A 272 -21.06 18.39 14.08
CA LEU A 272 -19.78 18.08 14.71
C LEU A 272 -18.94 17.19 13.81
N LEU A 273 -19.52 16.14 13.23
CA LEU A 273 -18.83 15.20 12.36
C LEU A 273 -18.34 15.88 11.07
N TYR A 274 -19.19 16.75 10.46
CA TYR A 274 -18.80 17.53 9.30
C TYR A 274 -17.69 18.56 9.60
N ARG A 275 -17.71 19.21 10.77
CA ARG A 275 -16.60 20.10 11.19
C ARG A 275 -15.28 19.35 11.36
N LEU A 276 -15.33 18.09 11.79
CA LEU A 276 -14.12 17.27 12.01
C LEU A 276 -13.57 16.69 10.70
N PHE A 277 -14.43 16.28 9.77
CA PHE A 277 -14.05 15.45 8.63
C PHE A 277 -14.45 16.01 7.26
N GLY A 278 -15.19 17.13 7.22
CA GLY A 278 -15.75 17.66 5.98
C GLY A 278 -16.68 16.64 5.32
N ILE A 279 -16.70 16.61 4.00
CA ILE A 279 -17.55 15.67 3.22
C ILE A 279 -17.28 14.18 3.55
N ASN A 280 -16.11 13.84 4.08
CA ASN A 280 -15.85 12.48 4.50
C ASN A 280 -16.65 12.04 5.73
N ALA A 281 -17.36 12.96 6.40
CA ALA A 281 -18.30 12.62 7.47
C ALA A 281 -19.45 11.74 6.97
N GLU A 282 -19.94 11.96 5.74
CA GLU A 282 -21.01 11.16 5.14
C GLU A 282 -20.65 9.67 5.13
N LEU A 283 -19.50 9.34 4.55
CA LEU A 283 -19.03 7.95 4.51
C LEU A 283 -18.82 7.36 5.91
N LEU A 284 -18.32 8.17 6.85
CA LEU A 284 -18.11 7.72 8.23
C LEU A 284 -19.43 7.43 8.95
N ILE A 285 -20.45 8.26 8.74
CA ILE A 285 -21.81 8.09 9.27
C ILE A 285 -22.44 6.85 8.65
N ASP A 286 -22.41 6.72 7.34
CA ASP A 286 -22.95 5.57 6.62
C ASP A 286 -22.34 4.26 7.16
N HIS A 287 -21.04 4.20 7.26
CA HIS A 287 -20.33 3.04 7.81
C HIS A 287 -20.67 2.78 9.29
N ALA A 288 -20.89 3.84 10.09
CA ALA A 288 -21.33 3.68 11.47
C ALA A 288 -22.73 3.04 11.57
N TRP A 289 -23.58 3.27 10.59
CA TRP A 289 -24.88 2.62 10.45
C TRP A 289 -24.83 1.25 9.78
N GLY A 290 -23.68 0.86 9.22
CA GLY A 290 -23.50 -0.37 8.45
C GLY A 290 -23.98 -0.25 7.01
N TRP A 291 -24.05 0.97 6.49
CA TRP A 291 -24.50 1.28 5.14
C TRP A 291 -23.32 1.55 4.21
N GLU A 292 -23.37 1.04 2.99
CA GLU A 292 -22.44 1.34 1.89
C GLU A 292 -23.17 1.20 0.56
N PRO A 293 -23.45 2.31 -0.11
CA PRO A 293 -24.16 2.29 -1.38
C PRO A 293 -23.30 1.90 -2.58
N CYS A 294 -21.95 1.99 -2.45
CA CYS A 294 -21.02 1.71 -3.53
C CYS A 294 -21.04 0.23 -3.92
N THR A 295 -21.15 -0.03 -5.20
CA THR A 295 -21.12 -1.37 -5.80
C THR A 295 -19.81 -1.62 -6.54
N ILE A 296 -19.53 -2.88 -6.90
CA ILE A 296 -18.38 -3.22 -7.76
C ILE A 296 -18.49 -2.53 -9.12
N ALA A 297 -19.69 -2.38 -9.67
CA ALA A 297 -19.91 -1.67 -10.92
C ALA A 297 -19.53 -0.17 -10.79
N ASP A 298 -19.87 0.48 -9.67
CA ASP A 298 -19.48 1.87 -9.41
C ASP A 298 -17.97 2.02 -9.30
N ILE A 299 -17.30 1.10 -8.61
CA ILE A 299 -15.82 1.09 -8.51
C ILE A 299 -15.20 1.00 -9.91
N LYS A 300 -15.69 0.13 -10.77
CA LYS A 300 -15.19 -0.05 -12.13
C LYS A 300 -15.49 1.13 -13.06
N ALA A 301 -16.62 1.79 -12.87
CA ALA A 301 -17.00 2.97 -13.62
C ALA A 301 -16.28 4.25 -13.17
N TYR A 302 -15.71 4.25 -11.96
CA TYR A 302 -15.06 5.43 -11.39
C TYR A 302 -13.84 5.87 -12.20
N LYS A 303 -13.85 7.14 -12.60
CA LYS A 303 -12.70 7.80 -13.22
C LYS A 303 -12.28 8.97 -12.34
N PRO A 304 -11.07 8.95 -11.76
CA PRO A 304 -10.62 10.04 -10.91
C PRO A 304 -10.52 11.34 -11.72
N GLU A 305 -11.01 12.43 -11.17
CA GLU A 305 -10.94 13.77 -11.79
C GLU A 305 -9.50 14.29 -11.88
N ARG A 306 -8.70 13.96 -10.90
CA ARG A 306 -7.27 14.33 -10.85
C ARG A 306 -6.42 13.08 -10.71
N ASN A 307 -5.47 12.97 -11.62
CA ASN A 307 -4.53 11.86 -11.65
C ASN A 307 -3.12 12.36 -11.34
N SER A 308 -2.38 11.55 -10.59
CA SER A 308 -0.95 11.75 -10.36
C SER A 308 -0.21 10.43 -10.47
N ILE A 309 1.06 10.50 -10.90
CA ILE A 309 1.99 9.37 -10.87
C ILE A 309 3.17 9.78 -10.00
N GLY A 310 3.45 9.00 -8.97
CA GLY A 310 4.52 9.29 -8.04
C GLY A 310 5.44 8.10 -7.81
N SER A 311 6.66 8.41 -7.41
CA SER A 311 7.68 7.46 -6.98
C SER A 311 8.29 7.90 -5.67
N GLY A 312 8.48 6.96 -4.74
CA GLY A 312 9.09 7.22 -3.44
C GLY A 312 10.25 6.27 -3.16
N GLN A 313 11.24 6.76 -2.41
CA GLN A 313 12.35 5.94 -1.96
C GLN A 313 12.75 6.30 -0.52
N VAL A 314 12.98 5.26 0.30
CA VAL A 314 13.68 5.39 1.58
C VAL A 314 15.09 4.91 1.35
N LEU A 315 16.07 5.77 1.60
CA LEU A 315 17.49 5.48 1.41
C LEU A 315 17.99 4.51 2.50
N SER A 316 18.92 3.64 2.16
CA SER A 316 19.49 2.65 3.08
C SER A 316 20.25 3.28 4.25
N CYS A 317 20.91 4.40 4.01
CA CYS A 317 21.64 5.21 5.00
C CYS A 317 21.34 6.70 4.79
N PRO A 318 21.74 7.61 5.70
CA PRO A 318 21.70 9.05 5.47
C PRO A 318 22.55 9.43 4.27
N TYR A 319 22.00 10.20 3.34
CA TYR A 319 22.71 10.71 2.16
C TYR A 319 23.00 12.20 2.31
N GLU A 320 24.20 12.60 1.93
CA GLU A 320 24.58 13.99 1.74
C GLU A 320 23.88 14.61 0.53
N TYR A 321 23.86 15.92 0.45
CA TYR A 321 23.14 16.70 -0.53
C TYR A 321 23.39 16.25 -1.98
N GLU A 322 24.64 16.10 -2.40
CA GLU A 322 24.99 15.73 -3.78
C GLU A 322 24.53 14.32 -4.14
N LYS A 323 24.67 13.35 -3.21
CA LYS A 323 24.13 12.01 -3.42
C LYS A 323 22.61 12.01 -3.46
N ALA A 324 21.93 12.82 -2.63
CA ALA A 324 20.49 12.96 -2.67
C ALA A 324 20.01 13.63 -3.98
N ARG A 325 20.76 14.61 -4.49
CA ARG A 325 20.54 15.25 -5.79
C ARG A 325 20.68 14.26 -6.94
N LEU A 326 21.63 13.35 -6.89
CA LEU A 326 21.74 12.25 -7.85
C LEU A 326 20.49 11.36 -7.81
N ILE A 327 20.03 10.96 -6.63
CA ILE A 327 18.85 10.11 -6.49
C ILE A 327 17.59 10.75 -7.05
N ILE A 328 17.34 12.04 -6.79
CA ILE A 328 16.15 12.69 -7.33
C ILE A 328 16.18 12.75 -8.87
N ARG A 329 17.35 12.93 -9.46
CA ARG A 329 17.54 12.88 -10.91
C ARG A 329 17.27 11.48 -11.46
N GLU A 330 17.77 10.43 -10.83
CA GLU A 330 17.48 9.04 -11.19
C GLU A 330 15.98 8.73 -11.11
N MET A 331 15.33 9.16 -10.02
CA MET A 331 13.90 8.95 -9.82
C MET A 331 13.06 9.70 -10.85
N THR A 332 13.46 10.92 -11.18
CA THR A 332 12.79 11.74 -12.20
C THR A 332 12.90 11.10 -13.57
N ASP A 333 14.07 10.60 -13.94
CA ASP A 333 14.29 9.91 -15.22
C ASP A 333 13.37 8.68 -15.38
N LEU A 334 13.28 7.86 -14.35
CA LEU A 334 12.39 6.68 -14.34
C LEU A 334 10.92 7.08 -14.40
N LEU A 335 10.53 8.13 -13.68
CA LEU A 335 9.15 8.63 -13.68
C LEU A 335 8.75 9.17 -15.05
N VAL A 336 9.65 9.88 -15.73
CA VAL A 336 9.38 10.37 -17.09
C VAL A 336 9.21 9.22 -18.07
N LEU A 337 10.04 8.18 -17.99
CA LEU A 337 9.85 6.99 -18.83
C LEU A 337 8.50 6.30 -18.57
N ASP A 338 8.03 6.29 -17.31
CA ASP A 338 6.69 5.76 -16.96
C ASP A 338 5.56 6.63 -17.56
N LEU A 339 5.70 7.97 -17.56
CA LEU A 339 4.76 8.87 -18.24
C LEU A 339 4.68 8.56 -19.73
N VAL A 340 5.84 8.38 -20.39
CA VAL A 340 5.89 8.06 -21.82
C VAL A 340 5.31 6.70 -22.13
N ASP A 341 5.61 5.69 -21.32
CA ASP A 341 5.08 4.33 -21.49
C ASP A 341 3.55 4.28 -21.34
N LYS A 342 3.00 5.07 -20.42
CA LYS A 342 1.56 5.22 -20.21
C LYS A 342 0.88 6.19 -21.18
N ASN A 343 1.64 6.80 -22.10
CA ASN A 343 1.15 7.78 -23.09
C ASN A 343 0.43 8.98 -22.44
N VAL A 344 1.00 9.53 -21.37
CA VAL A 344 0.47 10.67 -20.62
C VAL A 344 1.49 11.79 -20.47
N LYS A 345 1.01 12.98 -20.12
CA LYS A 345 1.79 14.19 -19.87
C LYS A 345 1.39 14.84 -18.55
N THR A 346 2.27 15.64 -17.97
CA THR A 346 2.05 16.45 -16.78
C THR A 346 2.42 17.92 -17.03
N ASP A 347 1.80 18.83 -16.29
CA ASP A 347 2.18 20.26 -16.27
C ASP A 347 2.74 20.68 -14.90
N GLN A 348 2.83 19.75 -13.92
CA GLN A 348 3.26 20.09 -12.57
C GLN A 348 4.05 18.95 -11.93
N MET A 349 5.18 19.28 -11.30
CA MET A 349 5.98 18.34 -10.51
C MET A 349 5.99 18.76 -9.05
N VAL A 350 5.92 17.77 -8.17
CA VAL A 350 6.01 17.94 -6.71
C VAL A 350 7.12 17.07 -6.18
N ILE A 351 7.95 17.63 -5.29
CA ILE A 351 8.95 16.87 -4.56
C ILE A 351 8.76 17.02 -3.06
N THR A 352 9.06 15.95 -2.34
CA THR A 352 9.14 15.96 -0.87
C THR A 352 10.41 15.24 -0.45
N VAL A 353 11.27 15.92 0.30
CA VAL A 353 12.53 15.40 0.78
C VAL A 353 12.51 15.35 2.31
N GLY A 354 12.55 14.15 2.85
CA GLY A 354 12.56 13.90 4.29
C GLY A 354 13.98 13.73 4.79
N TYR A 355 14.32 14.45 5.85
CA TYR A 355 15.64 14.42 6.45
C TYR A 355 15.81 13.29 7.47
N ASP A 356 17.06 12.88 7.69
CA ASP A 356 17.38 11.84 8.66
C ASP A 356 17.32 12.36 10.10
N ILE A 357 16.97 11.49 11.04
CA ILE A 357 16.93 11.79 12.47
C ILE A 357 18.31 12.15 13.04
N ASP A 358 19.40 11.67 12.44
CA ASP A 358 20.76 11.94 12.91
C ASP A 358 21.13 13.42 12.80
N ASN A 359 20.44 14.21 11.96
CA ASN A 359 20.58 15.67 11.91
C ASN A 359 20.24 16.35 13.24
N LEU A 360 19.42 15.75 14.09
CA LEU A 360 19.09 16.29 15.42
C LEU A 360 20.28 16.19 16.39
N LYS A 361 21.19 15.26 16.14
CA LYS A 361 22.44 15.12 16.91
C LYS A 361 23.51 16.03 16.34
N LYS A 362 23.83 15.86 15.06
CA LYS A 362 24.75 16.65 14.26
C LYS A 362 24.31 16.60 12.80
N ASN A 363 24.27 17.76 12.13
CA ASN A 363 24.03 17.82 10.68
C ASN A 363 25.32 17.47 9.91
N ALA A 364 25.28 17.49 8.58
CA ALA A 364 26.43 17.20 7.73
C ALA A 364 27.63 18.12 7.97
N ALA A 365 27.41 19.34 8.46
CA ALA A 365 28.47 20.28 8.86
C ALA A 365 28.95 20.10 10.32
N GLY A 366 28.44 19.08 11.03
CA GLY A 366 28.77 18.82 12.44
C GLY A 366 28.09 19.76 13.45
N ALA A 367 27.22 20.67 13.01
CA ALA A 367 26.49 21.61 13.87
C ALA A 367 25.19 21.00 14.40
N LYS A 368 24.70 21.54 15.51
CA LYS A 368 23.38 21.15 16.05
C LYS A 368 22.26 21.77 15.20
N PHE A 369 21.25 20.95 14.89
CA PHE A 369 20.09 21.39 14.14
C PHE A 369 19.27 22.44 14.93
N SER A 370 18.96 23.55 14.28
CA SER A 370 18.19 24.66 14.86
C SER A 370 16.88 24.97 14.12
N GLY A 371 16.54 24.16 13.10
CA GLY A 371 15.33 24.34 12.29
C GLY A 371 14.06 23.75 12.92
N GLU A 372 12.98 23.78 12.16
CA GLU A 372 11.67 23.25 12.58
C GLU A 372 11.70 21.71 12.67
N ILE A 373 11.12 21.20 13.76
CA ILE A 373 11.03 19.76 14.05
C ILE A 373 9.59 19.30 13.91
N GLN A 374 9.39 18.18 13.24
CA GLN A 374 8.10 17.49 13.15
C GLN A 374 8.17 16.09 13.79
N THR A 375 7.01 15.53 14.11
CA THR A 375 6.90 14.15 14.60
C THR A 375 6.45 13.25 13.46
N ASP A 376 7.21 12.20 13.19
CA ASP A 376 6.86 11.22 12.16
C ASP A 376 5.74 10.27 12.63
N MET A 377 5.26 9.40 11.72
CA MET A 377 4.20 8.43 12.00
C MET A 377 4.55 7.40 13.09
N TYR A 378 5.82 7.29 13.45
CA TYR A 378 6.32 6.41 14.54
C TYR A 378 6.52 7.16 15.85
N GLY A 379 6.11 8.43 15.94
CA GLY A 379 6.31 9.27 17.12
C GLY A 379 7.73 9.82 17.29
N ARG A 380 8.61 9.68 16.30
CA ARG A 380 10.01 10.15 16.38
C ARG A 380 10.08 11.61 15.93
N LYS A 381 10.84 12.41 16.66
CA LYS A 381 11.19 13.77 16.24
C LYS A 381 12.18 13.70 15.09
N ILE A 382 11.91 14.42 14.01
CA ILE A 382 12.77 14.55 12.83
C ILE A 382 12.72 16.00 12.34
N PRO A 383 13.74 16.48 11.60
CA PRO A 383 13.64 17.78 10.93
C PRO A 383 12.42 17.81 10.00
N LYS A 384 11.76 18.97 9.88
CA LYS A 384 10.66 19.16 8.96
C LYS A 384 11.11 18.89 7.53
N SER A 385 10.34 18.10 6.79
CA SER A 385 10.65 17.74 5.41
C SER A 385 10.58 18.98 4.50
N ALA A 386 11.50 19.08 3.55
CA ALA A 386 11.39 20.02 2.45
C ALA A 386 10.29 19.55 1.49
N HIS A 387 9.44 20.48 1.07
CA HIS A 387 8.32 20.22 0.16
C HIS A 387 8.16 21.38 -0.80
N GLY A 388 8.01 21.12 -2.08
CA GLY A 388 7.82 22.13 -3.09
C GLY A 388 7.11 21.60 -4.33
N THR A 389 6.58 22.56 -5.09
CA THR A 389 5.85 22.34 -6.33
C THR A 389 6.40 23.25 -7.41
N VAL A 390 6.63 22.73 -8.61
CA VAL A 390 7.00 23.51 -9.79
C VAL A 390 6.03 23.26 -10.93
N ASN A 391 5.54 24.35 -11.52
CA ASN A 391 4.70 24.31 -12.72
C ASN A 391 5.60 24.36 -13.97
N LEU A 392 5.31 23.50 -14.94
CA LEU A 392 6.12 23.36 -16.16
C LEU A 392 5.67 24.34 -17.28
N GLY A 393 4.56 25.06 -17.06
CA GLY A 393 4.00 26.00 -18.04
C GLY A 393 3.18 25.35 -19.15
N GLU A 394 3.50 24.12 -19.52
CA GLU A 394 2.79 23.33 -20.51
C GLU A 394 2.78 21.82 -20.15
N TYR A 395 1.84 21.10 -20.74
CA TYR A 395 1.79 19.64 -20.58
C TYR A 395 2.92 18.96 -21.36
N THR A 396 3.83 18.29 -20.65
CA THR A 396 5.01 17.68 -21.26
C THR A 396 5.33 16.30 -20.65
N SER A 397 6.06 15.49 -21.41
CA SER A 397 6.79 14.30 -20.97
C SER A 397 8.26 14.36 -21.41
N SER A 398 8.78 15.57 -21.66
CA SER A 398 10.18 15.78 -21.97
C SER A 398 11.05 15.53 -20.75
N THR A 399 12.03 14.63 -20.87
CA THR A 399 13.00 14.34 -19.81
C THR A 399 13.78 15.60 -19.44
N LYS A 400 14.18 16.40 -20.46
CA LYS A 400 14.97 17.60 -20.24
C LYS A 400 14.19 18.63 -19.41
N VAL A 401 12.99 18.99 -19.85
CA VAL A 401 12.16 20.00 -19.18
C VAL A 401 11.83 19.60 -17.75
N ILE A 402 11.39 18.36 -17.54
CA ILE A 402 11.02 17.86 -16.21
C ILE A 402 12.26 17.74 -15.32
N MET A 403 13.37 17.26 -15.85
CA MET A 403 14.62 17.10 -15.09
C MET A 403 15.17 18.46 -14.62
N ASP A 404 15.21 19.45 -15.52
CA ASP A 404 15.69 20.80 -15.20
C ASP A 404 14.79 21.44 -14.13
N ALA A 405 13.47 21.33 -14.27
CA ALA A 405 12.52 21.88 -13.30
C ALA A 405 12.62 21.21 -11.92
N VAL A 406 12.70 19.87 -11.87
CA VAL A 406 12.80 19.12 -10.61
C VAL A 406 14.14 19.35 -9.92
N THR A 407 15.24 19.43 -10.70
CA THR A 407 16.58 19.71 -10.15
C THR A 407 16.64 21.12 -9.57
N GLY A 408 16.13 22.11 -10.30
CA GLY A 408 16.06 23.50 -9.83
C GLY A 408 15.20 23.62 -8.55
N LEU A 409 14.04 22.97 -8.51
CA LEU A 409 13.21 22.95 -7.29
C LEU A 409 13.93 22.29 -6.11
N PHE A 410 14.66 21.19 -6.35
CA PHE A 410 15.45 20.53 -5.30
C PHE A 410 16.51 21.49 -4.74
N GLU A 411 17.24 22.19 -5.60
CA GLU A 411 18.28 23.16 -5.22
C GLU A 411 17.72 24.35 -4.43
N GLU A 412 16.47 24.75 -4.72
CA GLU A 412 15.78 25.83 -4.03
C GLU A 412 15.33 25.46 -2.60
N ILE A 413 14.76 24.25 -2.42
CA ILE A 413 14.05 23.92 -1.18
C ILE A 413 14.84 23.04 -0.21
N VAL A 414 15.88 22.34 -0.67
CA VAL A 414 16.61 21.37 0.15
C VAL A 414 17.82 22.03 0.83
N ASP A 415 17.88 21.92 2.14
CA ASP A 415 19.03 22.39 2.92
C ASP A 415 20.26 21.50 2.67
N PRO A 416 21.34 22.05 2.09
CA PRO A 416 22.57 21.30 1.76
C PRO A 416 23.35 20.80 2.98
N LEU A 417 23.04 21.29 4.16
CA LEU A 417 23.70 20.89 5.41
C LEU A 417 23.02 19.70 6.10
N LEU A 418 21.89 19.21 5.56
CA LEU A 418 21.12 18.15 6.19
C LEU A 418 21.23 16.83 5.44
N TYR A 419 21.42 15.75 6.18
CA TYR A 419 21.33 14.39 5.65
C TYR A 419 19.89 14.06 5.21
N VAL A 420 19.75 13.55 4.01
CA VAL A 420 18.48 13.12 3.42
C VAL A 420 18.22 11.63 3.69
N ARG A 421 16.98 11.27 3.99
CA ARG A 421 16.55 9.89 4.26
C ARG A 421 15.44 9.40 3.33
N ARG A 422 14.61 10.28 2.80
CA ARG A 422 13.47 9.94 1.95
C ARG A 422 13.34 10.94 0.84
N ILE A 423 12.97 10.45 -0.34
CA ILE A 423 12.69 11.29 -1.51
C ILE A 423 11.42 10.79 -2.15
N TYR A 424 10.51 11.72 -2.46
CA TYR A 424 9.30 11.49 -3.24
C TYR A 424 9.27 12.47 -4.40
N VAL A 425 8.97 11.96 -5.59
CA VAL A 425 8.76 12.75 -6.80
C VAL A 425 7.39 12.39 -7.36
N THR A 426 6.56 13.38 -7.65
CA THR A 426 5.21 13.17 -8.14
C THR A 426 4.94 14.09 -9.32
N ALA A 427 4.43 13.53 -10.41
CA ALA A 427 3.85 14.23 -11.53
C ALA A 427 2.35 14.37 -11.29
N ASN A 428 1.86 15.59 -11.17
CA ASN A 428 0.45 15.92 -10.96
C ASN A 428 -0.24 16.29 -12.28
N ASN A 429 -1.56 16.44 -12.22
CA ASN A 429 -2.40 16.89 -13.33
C ASN A 429 -2.17 16.07 -14.61
N ILE A 430 -2.09 14.76 -14.46
CA ILE A 430 -1.81 13.83 -15.57
C ILE A 430 -2.98 13.81 -16.53
N ILE A 431 -2.69 14.02 -17.82
CA ILE A 431 -3.65 13.90 -18.92
C ILE A 431 -3.11 13.02 -20.05
N SER A 432 -4.01 12.47 -20.86
CA SER A 432 -3.60 11.73 -22.07
C SER A 432 -2.92 12.64 -23.10
N ASN A 433 -2.08 12.09 -23.96
CA ASN A 433 -1.47 12.83 -25.05
C ASN A 433 -2.49 13.53 -25.95
N THR A 434 -3.64 12.91 -26.22
CA THR A 434 -4.74 13.48 -27.02
C THR A 434 -5.33 14.71 -26.34
N ALA A 435 -5.69 14.61 -25.07
CA ALA A 435 -6.21 15.74 -24.29
C ALA A 435 -5.19 16.89 -24.14
N ALA A 436 -3.89 16.56 -24.05
CA ALA A 436 -2.83 17.57 -24.03
C ALA A 436 -2.75 18.36 -25.32
N HIS A 437 -2.89 17.70 -26.48
CA HIS A 437 -2.93 18.38 -27.79
C HIS A 437 -4.13 19.30 -27.92
N GLU A 438 -5.31 18.87 -27.49
CA GLU A 438 -6.52 19.69 -27.51
C GLU A 438 -6.37 20.96 -26.65
N LYS A 439 -5.82 20.83 -25.43
CA LYS A 439 -5.58 21.98 -24.54
C LYS A 439 -4.51 22.93 -25.08
N GLN A 440 -3.47 22.42 -25.74
CA GLN A 440 -2.44 23.25 -26.39
C GLN A 440 -3.00 23.99 -27.61
N SER A 441 -3.86 23.34 -28.41
CA SER A 441 -4.51 23.96 -29.57
C SER A 441 -5.51 25.04 -29.20
N ALA A 442 -6.14 24.94 -28.01
CA ALA A 442 -7.08 25.92 -27.46
C ALA A 442 -6.39 27.14 -26.81
N ARG A 443 -5.07 27.16 -26.70
CA ARG A 443 -4.32 28.30 -26.15
C ARG A 443 -4.35 29.43 -27.15
N GLN A 444 -5.04 30.50 -26.85
CA GLN A 444 -5.15 31.70 -27.69
C GLN A 444 -3.74 32.24 -27.95
N LEU A 445 -3.34 32.33 -29.21
CA LEU A 445 -2.10 32.98 -29.61
C LEU A 445 -2.17 34.43 -29.15
N SER A 446 -1.15 34.89 -28.42
CA SER A 446 -1.04 36.29 -28.06
C SER A 446 -0.82 37.13 -29.34
N LEU A 447 -1.55 38.23 -29.47
CA LEU A 447 -1.40 39.14 -30.59
C LEU A 447 0.00 39.79 -30.70
N PHE A 448 0.84 39.54 -29.67
CA PHE A 448 2.20 40.08 -29.51
C PHE A 448 3.30 39.01 -29.69
N ASP A 449 2.96 37.78 -30.09
CA ASP A 449 4.01 36.82 -30.49
C ASP A 449 4.65 37.31 -31.80
N ASP A 450 5.89 37.79 -31.67
CA ASP A 450 6.69 38.38 -32.74
C ASP A 450 6.87 37.41 -33.90
N PHE A 451 6.36 37.74 -35.06
CA PHE A 451 6.38 36.96 -36.31
C PHE A 451 7.77 36.95 -37.01
N GLY A 452 8.85 37.38 -36.34
CA GLY A 452 10.12 37.63 -37.04
C GLY A 452 11.19 36.54 -36.90
N ASP A 453 11.56 36.09 -35.74
CA ASP A 453 12.71 35.18 -35.52
C ASP A 453 12.36 33.86 -34.84
N GLY A 454 11.11 33.68 -34.41
CA GLY A 454 10.68 32.49 -33.63
C GLY A 454 10.41 31.22 -34.44
N ALA A 455 10.25 31.30 -35.78
CA ALA A 455 9.85 30.13 -36.57
C ALA A 455 10.97 29.05 -36.62
N ALA A 456 12.20 29.45 -36.84
CA ALA A 456 13.35 28.52 -36.89
C ALA A 456 13.66 27.92 -35.50
N GLU A 457 13.48 28.70 -34.43
CA GLU A 457 13.68 28.23 -33.07
C GLU A 457 12.56 27.28 -32.62
N THR A 458 11.34 27.55 -33.08
CA THR A 458 10.16 26.69 -32.83
C THR A 458 10.28 25.37 -33.59
N GLU A 459 10.71 25.39 -34.84
CA GLU A 459 10.97 24.16 -35.62
C GLU A 459 12.09 23.31 -35.01
N LYS A 460 13.17 23.93 -34.54
CA LYS A 460 14.27 23.24 -33.86
C LYS A 460 13.79 22.60 -32.55
N LYS A 461 13.02 23.32 -31.74
CA LYS A 461 12.40 22.77 -30.51
C LYS A 461 11.50 21.57 -30.84
N GLN A 462 10.67 21.65 -31.87
CA GLN A 462 9.80 20.54 -32.28
C GLN A 462 10.62 19.33 -32.77
N GLN A 463 11.71 19.55 -33.49
CA GLN A 463 12.59 18.50 -33.97
C GLN A 463 13.32 17.81 -32.82
N ASP A 464 13.81 18.58 -31.83
CA ASP A 464 14.46 18.06 -30.62
C ASP A 464 13.48 17.26 -29.80
N MET A 465 12.24 17.71 -29.59
CA MET A 465 11.18 16.97 -28.89
C MET A 465 10.84 15.65 -29.61
N LYS A 466 10.72 15.62 -30.93
CA LYS A 466 10.46 14.38 -31.67
C LYS A 466 11.62 13.38 -31.54
N ARG A 467 12.86 13.87 -31.57
CA ARG A 467 14.06 13.05 -31.37
C ARG A 467 14.11 12.48 -29.95
N GLU A 468 13.81 13.28 -28.93
CA GLU A 468 13.74 12.85 -27.55
C GLU A 468 12.66 11.77 -27.37
N GLN A 469 11.45 11.96 -27.87
CA GLN A 469 10.36 10.98 -27.81
C GLN A 469 10.73 9.65 -28.49
N SER A 470 11.39 9.70 -29.63
CA SER A 470 11.85 8.50 -30.33
C SER A 470 12.90 7.73 -29.49
N MET A 471 13.83 8.47 -28.89
CA MET A 471 14.83 7.88 -27.99
C MET A 471 14.20 7.27 -26.72
N GLN A 472 13.25 7.97 -26.08
CA GLN A 472 12.53 7.46 -24.92
C GLN A 472 11.79 6.15 -25.23
N LYS A 473 11.07 6.10 -26.37
CA LYS A 473 10.37 4.89 -26.83
C LYS A 473 11.34 3.73 -27.07
N ALA A 474 12.45 3.98 -27.76
CA ALA A 474 13.47 2.96 -27.99
C ALA A 474 14.07 2.44 -26.68
N MET A 475 14.33 3.33 -25.72
CA MET A 475 14.80 2.92 -24.38
C MET A 475 13.78 2.05 -23.66
N ILE A 476 12.49 2.37 -23.72
CA ILE A 476 11.41 1.61 -23.11
C ILE A 476 11.32 0.21 -23.75
N GLU A 477 11.35 0.12 -25.07
CA GLU A 477 11.33 -1.16 -25.80
C GLU A 477 12.52 -2.04 -25.44
N LEU A 478 13.72 -1.48 -25.40
CA LEU A 478 14.92 -2.20 -24.99
C LEU A 478 14.82 -2.70 -23.54
N LYS A 479 14.34 -1.85 -22.62
CA LYS A 479 14.14 -2.24 -21.21
C LYS A 479 13.06 -3.31 -21.07
N LYS A 480 11.99 -3.28 -21.85
CA LYS A 480 10.95 -4.33 -21.87
C LYS A 480 11.49 -5.67 -22.41
N LYS A 481 12.30 -5.62 -23.46
CA LYS A 481 12.82 -6.83 -24.12
C LYS A 481 13.99 -7.47 -23.38
N PHE A 482 14.90 -6.69 -22.82
CA PHE A 482 16.19 -7.16 -22.28
C PHE A 482 16.33 -6.91 -20.77
N GLY A 483 15.28 -6.40 -20.11
CA GLY A 483 15.27 -6.09 -18.67
C GLY A 483 15.58 -4.62 -18.36
N LYS A 484 15.14 -4.17 -17.20
CA LYS A 484 15.19 -2.75 -16.80
C LYS A 484 16.60 -2.15 -16.76
N ASN A 485 17.63 -2.96 -16.60
CA ASN A 485 19.04 -2.56 -16.58
C ASN A 485 19.74 -2.67 -17.93
N ALA A 486 19.05 -3.02 -19.02
CA ALA A 486 19.64 -3.15 -20.36
C ALA A 486 20.19 -1.82 -20.91
N VAL A 487 19.59 -0.71 -20.51
CA VAL A 487 20.03 0.65 -20.88
C VAL A 487 20.09 1.49 -19.61
N LEU A 488 21.28 1.99 -19.27
CA LEU A 488 21.55 2.86 -18.14
C LEU A 488 22.14 4.18 -18.63
N LYS A 489 21.85 5.26 -17.92
CA LYS A 489 22.50 6.56 -18.13
C LYS A 489 23.78 6.65 -17.30
N GLY A 490 24.75 7.47 -17.68
CA GLY A 490 26.01 7.64 -16.94
C GLY A 490 25.81 7.94 -15.45
N MET A 491 24.80 8.76 -15.10
CA MET A 491 24.45 9.07 -13.72
C MET A 491 24.07 7.83 -12.88
N ASN A 492 23.56 6.76 -13.50
CA ASN A 492 23.18 5.53 -12.78
C ASN A 492 24.41 4.69 -12.35
N LEU A 493 25.60 5.06 -12.81
CA LEU A 493 26.88 4.43 -12.48
C LEU A 493 27.70 5.26 -11.48
N GLU A 494 27.20 6.44 -11.08
CA GLU A 494 27.87 7.29 -10.10
C GLU A 494 27.75 6.69 -8.69
N GLU A 495 28.71 7.01 -7.83
CA GLU A 495 28.71 6.57 -6.44
C GLU A 495 27.48 7.08 -5.69
N GLY A 496 26.71 6.18 -5.12
CA GLY A 496 25.46 6.49 -4.42
C GLY A 496 24.21 6.33 -5.29
N GLY A 497 24.35 6.08 -6.62
CA GLY A 497 23.23 5.76 -7.48
C GLY A 497 22.50 4.48 -7.04
N THR A 498 21.19 4.45 -7.16
CA THR A 498 20.33 3.33 -6.69
C THR A 498 19.49 2.70 -7.80
N THR A 499 19.51 3.23 -9.00
CA THR A 499 18.64 2.77 -10.11
C THR A 499 18.83 1.29 -10.43
N ILE A 500 20.09 0.80 -10.46
CA ILE A 500 20.41 -0.59 -10.79
C ILE A 500 19.74 -1.55 -9.79
N GLU A 501 19.87 -1.25 -8.49
CA GLU A 501 19.25 -2.04 -7.43
C GLU A 501 17.71 -1.92 -7.46
N ARG A 502 17.19 -0.69 -7.63
CA ARG A 502 15.74 -0.45 -7.69
C ARG A 502 15.06 -1.12 -8.86
N ASN A 503 15.72 -1.24 -10.00
CA ASN A 503 15.19 -1.96 -11.16
C ASN A 503 14.96 -3.45 -10.88
N GLY A 504 15.69 -4.03 -9.93
CA GLY A 504 15.46 -5.37 -9.39
C GLY A 504 14.44 -5.44 -8.26
N GLN A 505 13.66 -4.36 -8.03
CA GLN A 505 12.67 -4.30 -6.95
C GLN A 505 11.24 -4.10 -7.50
N ILE A 506 10.27 -4.60 -6.75
CA ILE A 506 8.84 -4.34 -6.92
C ILE A 506 8.32 -3.81 -5.58
N GLY A 507 7.72 -2.60 -5.58
CA GLY A 507 7.24 -1.98 -4.34
C GLY A 507 8.33 -1.72 -3.28
N GLY A 508 9.61 -1.60 -3.69
CA GLY A 508 10.75 -1.40 -2.78
C GLY A 508 11.31 -2.68 -2.15
N HIS A 509 10.88 -3.85 -2.60
CA HIS A 509 11.35 -5.17 -2.16
C HIS A 509 11.91 -5.96 -3.35
N LYS A 510 12.75 -6.96 -3.10
CA LYS A 510 13.29 -7.83 -4.15
C LYS A 510 12.17 -8.43 -5.00
N ALA A 511 12.36 -8.40 -6.34
CA ALA A 511 11.40 -8.91 -7.31
C ALA A 511 11.32 -10.45 -7.29
#